data_74cd3adffcf2e1080c313b6de574bf3a
#
_entry.id   74cd3adffcf2e1080c313b6de574bf3a
#
_cell.length_a   1.000
_cell.length_b   1.000
_cell.length_c   1.000
_cell.angle_alpha   90.00
_cell.angle_beta   90.00
_cell.angle_gamma   90.00
#
_symmetry.space_group_name_H-M   'P 1'
#
loop_
_entity.id
_entity.type
_entity.pdbx_description
1 polymer ?
#
loop_
_entity_poly.entity_id
_entity_poly.type
_entity_poly.pdbx_seq_one_letter_code
_entity_poly.pdbx_strand_id
1 'polypeptide(L)'
;LEDQGIIDLFFERSEQAITETDKKYGGYCYAIAYNILSSREDSEESVSDTYLTAWNTIPPRKPNILSAFLGKITRHISIDRWRKQSAQKWGGKEMIFALDELGECMAE
;
A
#
# COMPACT_ATOMS: atom_id res chain seq x y z
N LEU A 1 3.90 -10.54 16.49
CA LEU A 1 4.87 -11.30 15.71
C LEU A 1 5.89 -10.35 15.09
N GLU A 2 7.16 -10.71 15.13
CA GLU A 2 8.20 -9.89 14.53
C GLU A 2 8.16 -9.96 13.01
N ASP A 3 8.71 -8.93 12.36
CA ASP A 3 8.68 -8.84 10.90
C ASP A 3 9.27 -10.08 10.22
N GLN A 4 10.37 -10.60 10.74
CA GLN A 4 10.96 -11.82 10.17
C GLN A 4 9.98 -12.99 10.24
N GLY A 5 9.25 -13.11 11.34
CA GLY A 5 8.22 -14.14 11.47
C GLY A 5 7.11 -14.00 10.44
N ILE A 6 6.71 -12.75 10.16
CA ILE A 6 5.69 -12.48 9.14
C ILE A 6 6.22 -12.88 7.76
N ILE A 7 7.46 -12.49 7.45
CA ILE A 7 8.09 -12.82 6.17
C ILE A 7 8.19 -14.34 6.01
N ASP A 8 8.55 -15.04 7.09
CA ASP A 8 8.61 -16.51 7.06
C ASP A 8 7.26 -17.11 6.71
N LEU A 9 6.18 -16.56 7.24
CA LEU A 9 4.83 -17.04 6.91
C LEU A 9 4.51 -16.85 5.42
N PHE A 10 4.96 -15.76 4.82
CA PHE A 10 4.80 -15.56 3.39
C PHE A 10 5.57 -16.62 2.60
N PHE A 11 6.79 -16.93 3.03
CA PHE A 11 7.60 -17.95 2.36
C PHE A 11 7.00 -19.33 2.49
N GLU A 12 6.32 -19.61 3.61
CA GLU A 12 5.61 -20.86 3.82
C GLU A 12 4.28 -20.92 3.07
N ARG A 13 3.88 -19.84 2.42
CA ARG A 13 2.60 -19.70 1.75
C ARG A 13 1.43 -19.88 2.72
N SER A 14 1.62 -19.44 3.95
CA SER A 14 0.58 -19.47 4.98
C SER A 14 -0.26 -18.21 4.91
N GLU A 15 -1.59 -18.38 4.89
CA GLU A 15 -2.51 -17.25 4.89
C GLU A 15 -2.43 -16.44 6.18
N GLN A 16 -1.86 -17.01 7.23
CA GLN A 16 -1.62 -16.26 8.46
C GLN A 16 -0.67 -15.08 8.23
N ALA A 17 0.15 -15.14 7.17
CA ALA A 17 1.00 -14.02 6.81
C ALA A 17 0.19 -12.74 6.65
N ILE A 18 -0.96 -12.85 5.98
CA ILE A 18 -1.83 -11.70 5.75
C ILE A 18 -2.48 -11.25 7.04
N THR A 19 -2.96 -12.19 7.84
CA THR A 19 -3.58 -11.88 9.13
C THR A 19 -2.62 -11.14 10.06
N GLU A 20 -1.38 -11.63 10.15
CA GLU A 20 -0.37 -11.01 11.00
C GLU A 20 0.08 -9.65 10.46
N THR A 21 0.16 -9.52 9.14
CA THR A 21 0.47 -8.23 8.52
C THR A 21 -0.62 -7.21 8.86
N ASP A 22 -1.87 -7.61 8.75
CA ASP A 22 -3.00 -6.73 9.05
C ASP A 22 -3.00 -6.30 10.51
N LYS A 23 -2.74 -7.22 11.43
CA LYS A 23 -2.68 -6.89 12.85
C LYS A 23 -1.60 -5.88 13.16
N LYS A 24 -0.44 -6.02 12.53
CA LYS A 24 0.72 -5.18 12.83
C LYS A 24 0.73 -3.88 12.04
N TYR A 25 0.39 -3.94 10.76
CA TYR A 25 0.55 -2.81 9.83
C TYR A 25 -0.73 -2.33 9.16
N GLY A 26 -1.87 -2.93 9.49
CA GLY A 26 -3.14 -2.55 8.86
C GLY A 26 -3.48 -1.08 9.04
N GLY A 27 -3.33 -0.58 10.27
CA GLY A 27 -3.59 0.83 10.56
C GLY A 27 -2.64 1.76 9.84
N TYR A 28 -1.38 1.37 9.76
CA TYR A 28 -0.34 2.13 9.08
C TYR A 28 -0.66 2.24 7.57
N CYS A 29 -0.96 1.11 6.94
CA CYS A 29 -1.31 1.10 5.53
C CYS A 29 -2.60 1.88 5.26
N TYR A 30 -3.59 1.70 6.12
CA TYR A 30 -4.85 2.41 6.00
C TYR A 30 -4.64 3.93 6.07
N ALA A 31 -3.81 4.39 7.00
CA ALA A 31 -3.54 5.82 7.15
C ALA A 31 -2.89 6.40 5.88
N ILE A 32 -1.97 5.67 5.27
CA ILE A 32 -1.34 6.08 4.01
C ILE A 32 -2.41 6.22 2.92
N ALA A 33 -3.24 5.21 2.77
CA ALA A 33 -4.28 5.21 1.74
C ALA A 33 -5.29 6.33 1.98
N TYR A 34 -5.73 6.50 3.22
CA TYR A 34 -6.73 7.49 3.55
C TYR A 34 -6.22 8.92 3.34
N ASN A 35 -4.95 9.17 3.62
CA ASN A 35 -4.36 10.49 3.38
C ASN A 35 -4.39 10.86 1.90
N ILE A 36 -4.35 9.88 1.02
CA ILE A 36 -4.37 10.10 -0.42
C ILE A 36 -5.80 10.13 -0.95
N LEU A 37 -6.63 9.21 -0.50
CA LEU A 37 -7.94 8.95 -1.11
C LEU A 37 -9.11 9.62 -0.40
N SER A 38 -8.97 9.90 0.89
CA SER A 38 -10.03 10.51 1.71
C SER A 38 -11.36 9.77 1.63
N SER A 39 -11.28 8.46 1.40
CA SER A 39 -12.44 7.59 1.28
C SER A 39 -12.17 6.31 2.05
N ARG A 40 -13.07 5.96 2.96
CA ARG A 40 -12.94 4.74 3.74
C ARG A 40 -12.93 3.49 2.84
N GLU A 41 -13.89 3.42 1.93
CA GLU A 41 -14.04 2.26 1.06
C GLU A 41 -12.83 2.08 0.15
N ASP A 42 -12.39 3.16 -0.48
CA ASP A 42 -11.23 3.12 -1.36
C ASP A 42 -9.96 2.78 -0.58
N SER A 43 -9.85 3.30 0.64
CA SER A 43 -8.68 3.03 1.48
C SER A 43 -8.61 1.57 1.90
N GLU A 44 -9.75 1.00 2.30
CA GLU A 44 -9.81 -0.42 2.66
C GLU A 44 -9.46 -1.31 1.48
N GLU A 45 -9.94 -0.94 0.30
CA GLU A 45 -9.64 -1.68 -0.91
C GLU A 45 -8.16 -1.61 -1.27
N SER A 46 -7.55 -0.42 -1.11
CA SER A 46 -6.12 -0.26 -1.35
C SER A 46 -5.27 -1.09 -0.39
N VAL A 47 -5.70 -1.20 0.86
CA VAL A 47 -5.01 -2.04 1.84
C VAL A 47 -5.11 -3.52 1.44
N SER A 48 -6.28 -3.96 1.02
CA SER A 48 -6.45 -5.34 0.53
C SER A 48 -5.57 -5.63 -0.67
N ASP A 49 -5.50 -4.68 -1.60
CA ASP A 49 -4.64 -4.82 -2.79
C ASP A 49 -3.17 -4.85 -2.41
N THR A 50 -2.79 -4.12 -1.36
CA THR A 50 -1.42 -4.16 -0.83
C THR A 50 -1.07 -5.57 -0.37
N TYR A 51 -1.99 -6.21 0.36
CA TYR A 51 -1.75 -7.58 0.85
C TYR A 51 -1.65 -8.57 -0.30
N LEU A 52 -2.49 -8.43 -1.31
CA LEU A 52 -2.43 -9.30 -2.48
C LEU A 52 -1.09 -9.13 -3.20
N THR A 53 -0.63 -7.91 -3.36
CA THR A 53 0.67 -7.63 -3.99
C THR A 53 1.80 -8.25 -3.17
N ALA A 54 1.75 -8.11 -1.84
CA ALA A 54 2.76 -8.72 -0.97
C ALA A 54 2.74 -10.24 -1.09
N TRP A 55 1.55 -10.83 -1.13
CA TRP A 55 1.38 -12.27 -1.30
C TRP A 55 2.00 -12.76 -2.60
N ASN A 56 1.83 -12.01 -3.67
CA ASN A 56 2.35 -12.39 -4.99
C ASN A 56 3.85 -12.08 -5.15
N THR A 57 4.41 -11.27 -4.27
CA THR A 57 5.80 -10.82 -4.37
C THR A 57 6.73 -11.57 -3.41
N ILE A 58 6.24 -11.92 -2.25
CA ILE A 58 6.99 -12.65 -1.22
C ILE A 58 6.47 -14.09 -1.14
N PRO A 59 7.20 -15.13 -1.47
CA PRO A 59 8.50 -15.10 -2.11
C PRO A 59 8.40 -14.81 -3.60
N PRO A 60 9.48 -14.58 -4.33
CA PRO A 60 10.86 -14.77 -3.87
C PRO A 60 11.48 -13.55 -3.22
N ARG A 61 10.85 -12.38 -3.35
CA ARG A 61 11.41 -11.18 -2.77
C ARG A 61 11.39 -11.24 -1.25
N LYS A 62 12.47 -10.78 -0.63
CA LYS A 62 12.58 -10.72 0.81
C LYS A 62 12.86 -9.27 1.22
N PRO A 63 11.84 -8.52 1.66
CA PRO A 63 12.06 -7.11 2.02
C PRO A 63 12.95 -6.99 3.24
N ASN A 64 13.85 -6.01 3.22
CA ASN A 64 14.70 -5.71 4.36
C ASN A 64 13.90 -5.03 5.47
N ILE A 65 13.03 -4.11 5.09
CA ILE A 65 12.19 -3.38 6.03
C ILE A 65 10.74 -3.57 5.58
N LEU A 66 10.02 -4.39 6.31
CA LEU A 66 8.66 -4.77 5.92
C LEU A 66 7.72 -3.57 5.89
N SER A 67 7.81 -2.67 6.88
CA SER A 67 6.96 -1.49 6.91
C SER A 67 7.17 -0.59 5.69
N ALA A 68 8.42 -0.39 5.29
CA ALA A 68 8.74 0.42 4.12
C ALA A 68 8.23 -0.22 2.83
N PHE A 69 8.37 -1.54 2.74
CA PHE A 69 7.89 -2.31 1.61
C PHE A 69 6.38 -2.17 1.45
N LEU A 70 5.65 -2.40 2.53
CA LEU A 70 4.18 -2.31 2.53
C LEU A 70 3.71 -0.87 2.26
N GLY A 71 4.35 0.08 2.92
CA GLY A 71 3.99 1.50 2.74
C GLY A 71 4.16 1.98 1.31
N LYS A 72 5.25 1.55 0.67
CA LYS A 72 5.50 1.91 -0.72
C LYS A 72 4.44 1.34 -1.64
N ILE A 73 4.06 0.08 -1.43
CA ILE A 73 3.02 -0.57 -2.23
C ILE A 73 1.68 0.14 -2.03
N THR A 74 1.30 0.39 -0.79
CA THR A 74 0.04 1.06 -0.47
C THR A 74 -0.02 2.44 -1.10
N ARG A 75 1.08 3.19 -1.02
CA ARG A 75 1.15 4.53 -1.61
C ARG A 75 0.96 4.48 -3.12
N HIS A 76 1.66 3.57 -3.80
CA HIS A 76 1.54 3.44 -5.25
C HIS A 76 0.13 3.08 -5.69
N ILE A 77 -0.47 2.12 -5.01
CA ILE A 77 -1.83 1.68 -5.31
C ILE A 77 -2.81 2.83 -5.09
N SER A 78 -2.65 3.55 -3.99
CA SER A 78 -3.56 4.64 -3.64
C SER A 78 -3.42 5.82 -4.60
N ILE A 79 -2.21 6.16 -5.01
CA ILE A 79 -1.97 7.22 -5.99
C ILE A 79 -2.56 6.84 -7.33
N ASP A 80 -2.37 5.58 -7.77
CA ASP A 80 -2.95 5.11 -9.02
C ASP A 80 -4.48 5.21 -9.00
N ARG A 81 -5.09 4.81 -7.90
CA ARG A 81 -6.54 4.88 -7.72
C ARG A 81 -7.01 6.33 -7.75
N TRP A 82 -6.31 7.21 -7.04
CA TRP A 82 -6.62 8.63 -7.03
C TRP A 82 -6.48 9.22 -8.44
N ARG A 83 -5.45 8.83 -9.15
CA ARG A 83 -5.21 9.30 -10.52
C ARG A 83 -6.37 8.96 -11.44
N LYS A 84 -6.84 7.71 -11.38
CA LYS A 84 -7.96 7.25 -12.21
C LYS A 84 -9.24 8.01 -11.91
N GLN A 85 -9.51 8.22 -10.62
CA GLN A 85 -10.71 8.95 -10.21
C GLN A 85 -10.64 10.42 -10.58
N SER A 86 -9.48 11.04 -10.38
CA SER A 86 -9.31 12.47 -10.61
C SER A 86 -9.19 12.83 -12.08
N ALA A 87 -8.74 11.90 -12.93
CA ALA A 87 -8.63 12.14 -14.36
C ALA A 87 -9.98 12.54 -14.98
N GLN A 88 -11.07 12.07 -14.41
CA GLN A 88 -12.40 12.40 -14.88
C GLN A 88 -12.84 13.81 -14.47
N LYS A 89 -12.27 14.34 -13.40
CA LYS A 89 -12.67 15.64 -12.83
C LYS A 89 -11.77 16.78 -13.27
N TRP A 90 -10.46 16.54 -13.35
CA TRP A 90 -9.46 17.61 -13.33
C TRP A 90 -8.71 17.80 -14.65
N GLY A 91 -8.71 16.81 -15.53
CA GLY A 91 -7.86 16.86 -16.72
C GLY A 91 -6.41 16.55 -16.40
N GLY A 92 -5.61 16.33 -17.43
CA GLY A 92 -4.32 15.69 -17.29
C GLY A 92 -3.24 16.48 -16.58
N LYS A 93 -3.03 17.74 -16.97
CA LYS A 93 -1.87 18.50 -16.47
C LYS A 93 -1.94 18.83 -14.99
N GLU A 94 -3.09 19.27 -14.54
CA GLU A 94 -3.27 19.62 -13.13
C GLU A 94 -3.13 18.40 -12.24
N MET A 95 -3.63 17.27 -12.71
CA MET A 95 -3.51 16.03 -11.96
C MET A 95 -2.06 15.58 -11.84
N ILE A 96 -1.28 15.68 -12.92
CA ILE A 96 0.14 15.30 -12.89
C ILE A 96 0.88 16.15 -11.89
N PHE A 97 0.60 17.45 -11.87
CA PHE A 97 1.23 18.38 -10.95
C PHE A 97 0.91 18.01 -9.49
N ALA A 98 -0.36 17.73 -9.21
CA ALA A 98 -0.76 17.32 -7.87
C ALA A 98 -0.11 16.01 -7.44
N LEU A 99 0.05 15.09 -8.37
CA LEU A 99 0.71 13.81 -8.09
C LEU A 99 2.18 13.99 -7.75
N ASP A 100 2.87 14.89 -8.43
CA ASP A 100 4.26 15.18 -8.14
C ASP A 100 4.40 15.72 -6.71
N GLU A 101 3.50 16.62 -6.31
CA GLU A 101 3.50 17.13 -4.94
C GLU A 101 3.24 16.02 -3.91
N LEU A 102 2.27 15.16 -4.19
CA LEU A 102 1.98 14.03 -3.32
C LEU A 102 3.17 13.10 -3.22
N GLY A 103 3.84 12.86 -4.35
CA GLY A 103 5.03 12.03 -4.39
C GLY A 103 6.12 12.59 -3.50
N GLU A 104 6.35 13.88 -3.56
CA GLU A 104 7.36 14.53 -2.73
C GLU A 104 7.00 14.48 -1.26
N CYS A 105 5.76 14.77 -0.91
CA CYS A 105 5.29 14.75 0.48
C CYS A 105 5.40 13.36 1.10
N MET A 106 5.32 12.33 0.30
CA MET A 106 5.28 10.95 0.78
C MET A 106 6.57 10.18 0.48
N ALA A 107 7.60 10.87 0.03
CA ALA A 107 8.87 10.24 -0.35
C ALA A 107 9.62 9.63 0.84
N GLU A 108 9.23 9.96 2.03
CA GLU A 108 9.77 9.36 3.23
C GLU A 108 9.41 7.88 3.32
#